data_f893f9ff306a6927813e0db02ec863b6
#
_entry.id   f893f9ff306a6927813e0db02ec863b6
#
_cell.length_a   1.000
_cell.length_b   1.000
_cell.length_c   1.000
_cell.angle_alpha   90.00
_cell.angle_beta   90.00
_cell.angle_gamma   90.00
#
_symmetry.space_group_name_H-M   'P 1'
#
loop_
_entity.id
_entity.type
_entity.pdbx_description
1 polymer ?
#
loop_
_entity_poly.entity_id
_entity_poly.type
_entity_poly.pdbx_seq_one_letter_code
_entity_poly.pdbx_strand_id
1 'polypeptide(L)'
;RRMTIEAGGAVEVVGALSKGSGTFRIPHPVPEKKDKLDLQHSFVESPTRGDNIYRWQVEVKNNQHIIELPDYYQYLNENDMVWVNPVNHFGRGYGNVNDEQTELTITTDTDGLYNVLLIGTRKDETAMNNFKGVEVERKKETFKGVEPPENKTK
;
A
#
# COMPACT_ATOMS: atom_id res chain seq x y z
N ARG A 1 -13.55 -27.90 2.11
CA ARG A 1 -13.16 -27.05 0.96
C ARG A 1 -12.17 -26.02 1.48
N ARG A 2 -11.00 -25.94 0.91
CA ARG A 2 -9.95 -25.01 1.38
C ARG A 2 -9.83 -23.75 0.52
N MET A 3 -10.58 -23.68 -0.57
CA MET A 3 -10.64 -22.53 -1.47
C MET A 3 -12.05 -22.40 -2.05
N THR A 4 -12.55 -21.18 -2.07
CA THR A 4 -13.86 -20.83 -2.64
C THR A 4 -13.66 -19.71 -3.66
N ILE A 5 -14.34 -19.78 -4.79
CA ILE A 5 -14.45 -18.71 -5.78
C ILE A 5 -15.91 -18.33 -5.83
N GLU A 6 -16.20 -17.06 -5.50
CA GLU A 6 -17.55 -16.52 -5.53
C GLU A 6 -17.95 -16.03 -6.92
N ALA A 7 -19.25 -15.95 -7.18
CA ALA A 7 -19.78 -15.45 -8.46
C ALA A 7 -19.34 -14.01 -8.78
N GLY A 8 -19.06 -13.18 -7.76
CA GLY A 8 -18.50 -11.84 -7.90
C GLY A 8 -16.99 -11.79 -8.14
N GLY A 9 -16.32 -12.94 -8.29
CA GLY A 9 -14.88 -13.03 -8.55
C GLY A 9 -13.99 -13.01 -7.31
N ALA A 10 -14.55 -12.91 -6.09
CA ALA A 10 -13.77 -13.03 -4.86
C ALA A 10 -13.25 -14.46 -4.68
N VAL A 11 -12.01 -14.60 -4.21
CA VAL A 11 -11.38 -15.88 -3.88
C VAL A 11 -11.06 -15.89 -2.40
N GLU A 12 -11.64 -16.83 -1.67
CA GLU A 12 -11.33 -17.09 -0.27
C GLU A 12 -10.49 -18.34 -0.12
N VAL A 13 -9.35 -18.25 0.57
CA VAL A 13 -8.47 -19.35 0.91
C VAL A 13 -8.42 -19.50 2.42
N VAL A 14 -8.89 -20.64 2.93
CA VAL A 14 -8.80 -20.93 4.37
C VAL A 14 -7.43 -21.53 4.69
N GLY A 15 -6.64 -20.79 5.43
CA GLY A 15 -5.28 -21.15 5.82
C GLY A 15 -4.22 -20.30 5.11
N ALA A 16 -2.97 -20.73 5.18
CA ALA A 16 -1.87 -20.00 4.57
C ALA A 16 -1.92 -20.08 3.04
N LEU A 17 -1.79 -18.93 2.39
CA LEU A 17 -1.57 -18.80 0.95
C LEU A 17 -0.10 -18.48 0.69
N SER A 18 0.65 -19.39 0.08
CA SER A 18 1.99 -19.14 -0.42
C SER A 18 1.93 -18.81 -1.90
N LYS A 19 2.55 -17.70 -2.30
CA LYS A 19 2.60 -17.23 -3.69
C LYS A 19 3.92 -16.54 -3.96
N GLY A 20 4.38 -16.54 -5.23
CA GLY A 20 5.66 -15.94 -5.62
C GLY A 20 5.67 -14.41 -5.51
N SER A 21 4.51 -13.75 -5.67
CA SER A 21 4.37 -12.29 -5.54
C SER A 21 2.92 -11.91 -5.25
N GLY A 22 2.70 -10.68 -4.80
CA GLY A 22 1.37 -10.13 -4.62
C GLY A 22 1.30 -8.69 -5.12
N THR A 23 0.27 -8.41 -5.90
CA THR A 23 0.02 -7.08 -6.45
C THR A 23 -1.47 -6.75 -6.36
N PHE A 24 -1.80 -5.47 -6.21
CA PHE A 24 -3.10 -4.98 -6.62
C PHE A 24 -3.04 -4.45 -8.05
N ARG A 25 -4.13 -4.54 -8.77
CA ARG A 25 -4.35 -3.93 -10.08
C ARG A 25 -5.71 -3.27 -10.08
N ILE A 26 -5.74 -1.98 -10.36
CA ILE A 26 -6.95 -1.15 -10.35
C ILE A 26 -7.00 -0.31 -11.62
N PRO A 27 -8.19 0.18 -12.05
CA PRO A 27 -8.26 1.22 -13.06
C PRO A 27 -7.40 2.42 -12.64
N HIS A 28 -6.67 3.00 -13.60
CA HIS A 28 -5.72 4.08 -13.29
C HIS A 28 -6.43 5.23 -12.56
N PRO A 29 -5.90 5.72 -11.40
CA PRO A 29 -6.59 6.74 -10.60
C PRO A 29 -6.63 8.13 -11.25
N VAL A 30 -5.71 8.45 -12.17
CA VAL A 30 -5.79 9.68 -12.98
C VAL A 30 -6.97 9.58 -13.94
N PRO A 31 -7.94 10.53 -13.92
CA PRO A 31 -9.18 10.44 -14.68
C PRO A 31 -8.98 10.19 -16.18
N GLU A 32 -8.04 10.89 -16.82
CA GLU A 32 -7.78 10.80 -18.26
C GLU A 32 -7.14 9.46 -18.69
N LYS A 33 -6.65 8.69 -17.74
CA LYS A 33 -5.99 7.40 -17.97
C LYS A 33 -6.88 6.22 -17.58
N LYS A 34 -7.96 6.45 -16.80
CA LYS A 34 -8.82 5.43 -16.18
C LYS A 34 -9.34 4.39 -17.18
N ASP A 35 -9.77 4.83 -18.36
CA ASP A 35 -10.35 3.94 -19.39
C ASP A 35 -9.31 3.25 -20.28
N LYS A 36 -8.03 3.58 -20.14
CA LYS A 36 -6.96 3.12 -21.03
C LYS A 36 -5.89 2.31 -20.33
N LEU A 37 -5.68 2.55 -19.04
CA LEU A 37 -4.57 2.00 -18.27
C LEU A 37 -5.04 1.47 -16.92
N ASP A 38 -4.37 0.44 -16.45
CA ASP A 38 -4.42 0.01 -15.05
C ASP A 38 -3.16 0.48 -14.32
N LEU A 39 -3.30 0.77 -13.04
CA LEU A 39 -2.17 0.92 -12.12
C LEU A 39 -1.97 -0.40 -11.36
N GLN A 40 -0.73 -0.88 -11.33
CA GLN A 40 -0.37 -2.09 -10.62
C GLN A 40 0.78 -1.83 -9.66
N HIS A 41 0.56 -2.11 -8.38
CA HIS A 41 1.59 -2.08 -7.34
C HIS A 41 1.64 -3.39 -6.58
N SER A 42 2.79 -3.67 -5.94
CA SER A 42 2.85 -4.67 -4.87
C SER A 42 2.08 -4.15 -3.66
N PHE A 43 1.39 -5.02 -2.94
CA PHE A 43 0.65 -4.61 -1.75
C PHE A 43 1.46 -4.84 -0.46
N VAL A 44 1.13 -4.05 0.55
CA VAL A 44 1.62 -4.19 1.93
C VAL A 44 0.42 -4.50 2.82
N GLU A 45 0.57 -5.45 3.73
CA GLU A 45 -0.47 -5.74 4.73
C GLU A 45 -0.50 -4.61 5.76
N SER A 46 -1.67 -4.05 6.01
CA SER A 46 -1.87 -2.89 6.88
C SER A 46 -3.28 -2.95 7.49
N PRO A 47 -3.50 -2.43 8.71
CA PRO A 47 -4.84 -2.29 9.28
C PRO A 47 -5.66 -1.16 8.63
N THR A 48 -5.08 -0.39 7.72
CA THR A 48 -5.74 0.66 6.94
C THR A 48 -6.42 0.10 5.69
N ARG A 49 -6.91 0.96 4.81
CA ARG A 49 -7.40 0.59 3.47
C ARG A 49 -6.32 0.02 2.55
N GLY A 50 -5.11 -0.07 3.03
CA GLY A 50 -3.88 -0.41 2.35
C GLY A 50 -2.97 0.81 2.26
N ASP A 51 -1.70 0.61 2.59
CA ASP A 51 -0.71 1.66 2.53
C ASP A 51 0.23 1.46 1.35
N ASN A 52 0.58 2.55 0.69
CA ASN A 52 1.61 2.60 -0.33
C ASN A 52 2.90 3.15 0.26
N ILE A 53 4.01 2.48 -0.03
CA ILE A 53 5.33 2.83 0.48
C ILE A 53 6.18 3.34 -0.68
N TYR A 54 6.70 4.55 -0.52
CA TYR A 54 7.63 5.18 -1.45
C TYR A 54 8.96 5.42 -0.74
N ARG A 55 10.07 5.16 -1.43
CA ARG A 55 11.41 5.25 -0.84
C ARG A 55 12.37 5.92 -1.79
N TRP A 56 13.16 6.84 -1.25
CA TRP A 56 14.26 7.48 -1.96
C TRP A 56 15.49 7.54 -1.08
N GLN A 57 16.62 7.70 -1.70
CA GLN A 57 17.84 8.17 -1.09
C GLN A 57 18.25 9.43 -1.84
N VAL A 58 18.37 10.55 -1.13
CA VAL A 58 18.57 11.87 -1.72
C VAL A 58 19.78 12.57 -1.11
N GLU A 59 20.53 13.26 -1.95
CA GLU A 59 21.56 14.20 -1.52
C GLU A 59 20.90 15.55 -1.28
N VAL A 60 20.89 16.02 -0.02
CA VAL A 60 20.36 17.31 0.34
C VAL A 60 21.47 18.35 0.28
N LYS A 61 21.22 19.49 -0.39
CA LYS A 61 22.12 20.63 -0.50
C LYS A 61 21.37 21.91 -0.15
N ASN A 62 22.05 22.83 0.53
CA ASN A 62 21.44 24.04 1.02
C ASN A 62 20.21 23.79 1.91
N ASN A 63 20.29 22.72 2.71
CA ASN A 63 19.25 22.31 3.65
C ASN A 63 17.90 21.92 3.03
N GLN A 64 17.81 21.74 1.71
CA GLN A 64 16.57 21.40 1.03
C GLN A 64 16.78 20.45 -0.17
N HIS A 65 15.80 19.58 -0.38
CA HIS A 65 15.67 18.76 -1.60
C HIS A 65 14.19 18.58 -1.93
N ILE A 66 13.85 18.68 -3.22
CA ILE A 66 12.47 18.47 -3.71
C ILE A 66 12.42 17.18 -4.50
N ILE A 67 11.44 16.34 -4.18
CA ILE A 67 11.14 15.09 -4.88
C ILE A 67 9.81 15.29 -5.61
N GLU A 68 9.79 15.15 -6.93
CA GLU A 68 8.55 15.09 -7.70
C GLU A 68 7.84 13.77 -7.42
N LEU A 69 6.57 13.84 -7.01
CA LEU A 69 5.74 12.68 -6.80
C LEU A 69 5.12 12.21 -8.12
N PRO A 70 4.83 10.92 -8.27
CA PRO A 70 4.14 10.42 -9.46
C PRO A 70 2.79 11.12 -9.68
N ASP A 71 2.41 11.33 -10.92
CA ASP A 71 1.17 12.00 -11.32
C ASP A 71 -0.12 11.36 -10.75
N TYR A 72 -0.07 10.06 -10.45
CA TYR A 72 -1.16 9.33 -9.81
C TYR A 72 -1.19 9.48 -8.28
N TYR A 73 -0.14 10.04 -7.66
CA TYR A 73 0.00 10.07 -6.20
C TYR A 73 -1.20 10.75 -5.54
N GLN A 74 -1.56 11.95 -5.99
CA GLN A 74 -2.66 12.74 -5.49
C GLN A 74 -4.04 12.05 -5.61
N TYR A 75 -4.21 11.12 -6.54
CA TYR A 75 -5.47 10.37 -6.75
C TYR A 75 -5.49 9.05 -5.99
N LEU A 76 -4.33 8.55 -5.56
CA LEU A 76 -4.19 7.24 -4.93
C LEU A 76 -4.03 7.32 -3.42
N ASN A 77 -3.44 8.41 -2.88
CA ASN A 77 -3.00 8.47 -1.49
C ASN A 77 -3.59 9.66 -0.74
N GLU A 78 -3.77 9.46 0.56
CA GLU A 78 -4.07 10.47 1.58
C GLU A 78 -3.35 10.13 2.87
N ASN A 79 -3.41 10.99 3.89
CA ASN A 79 -2.81 10.80 5.21
C ASN A 79 -1.29 10.53 5.12
N ASP A 80 -0.59 11.39 4.43
CA ASP A 80 0.83 11.25 4.15
C ASP A 80 1.67 11.30 5.43
N MET A 81 2.57 10.35 5.60
CA MET A 81 3.55 10.30 6.69
C MET A 81 4.95 10.19 6.11
N VAL A 82 5.87 11.05 6.57
CA VAL A 82 7.23 11.13 6.04
C VAL A 82 8.25 10.92 7.14
N TRP A 83 9.22 10.05 6.88
CA TRP A 83 10.42 9.86 7.72
C TRP A 83 11.65 10.23 6.91
N VAL A 84 12.53 11.02 7.54
CA VAL A 84 13.80 11.45 6.96
C VAL A 84 14.92 11.06 7.91
N ASN A 85 15.81 10.18 7.47
CA ASN A 85 16.93 9.70 8.28
C ASN A 85 18.26 9.97 7.58
N PRO A 86 19.24 10.56 8.29
CA PRO A 86 20.57 10.80 7.75
C PRO A 86 21.33 9.47 7.52
N VAL A 87 22.21 9.46 6.53
CA VAL A 87 23.07 8.32 6.20
C VAL A 87 24.52 8.69 6.54
N ASN A 88 25.10 8.00 7.51
CA ASN A 88 26.47 8.18 7.97
C ASN A 88 26.81 9.57 8.57
N HIS A 89 25.80 10.32 9.04
CA HIS A 89 25.99 11.57 9.80
C HIS A 89 24.82 11.80 10.78
N PHE A 90 24.90 12.85 11.63
CA PHE A 90 23.92 13.14 12.68
C PHE A 90 22.92 14.27 12.32
N GLY A 91 22.73 14.57 11.06
CA GLY A 91 21.76 15.56 10.64
C GLY A 91 20.32 15.18 11.03
N ARG A 92 19.45 16.17 11.13
CA ARG A 92 18.00 15.99 11.35
C ARG A 92 17.25 16.56 10.16
N GLY A 93 16.10 16.00 9.89
CA GLY A 93 15.25 16.50 8.81
C GLY A 93 13.80 16.07 8.96
N TYR A 94 12.96 16.74 8.20
CA TYR A 94 11.56 16.37 8.03
C TYR A 94 11.17 16.53 6.56
N GLY A 95 10.09 15.86 6.17
CA GLY A 95 9.50 15.98 4.84
C GLY A 95 8.08 16.52 4.92
N ASN A 96 7.68 17.27 3.92
CA ASN A 96 6.32 17.78 3.75
C ASN A 96 5.86 17.59 2.31
N VAL A 97 4.73 16.94 2.14
CA VAL A 97 4.02 16.86 0.85
C VAL A 97 3.21 18.14 0.67
N ASN A 98 3.27 18.77 -0.49
CA ASN A 98 2.50 19.97 -0.77
C ASN A 98 0.98 19.67 -0.85
N ASP A 99 0.15 20.70 -0.77
CA ASP A 99 -1.32 20.54 -0.75
C ASP A 99 -1.86 19.86 -2.02
N GLU A 100 -1.21 20.08 -3.15
CA GLU A 100 -1.55 19.46 -4.44
C GLU A 100 -1.09 18.00 -4.53
N GLN A 101 -0.31 17.51 -3.55
CA GLN A 101 0.29 16.17 -3.54
C GLN A 101 1.12 15.83 -4.79
N THR A 102 1.83 16.81 -5.33
CA THR A 102 2.71 16.68 -6.50
C THR A 102 4.19 16.69 -6.14
N GLU A 103 4.54 17.22 -4.96
CA GLU A 103 5.93 17.36 -4.52
C GLU A 103 6.08 17.00 -3.05
N LEU A 104 7.21 16.38 -2.73
CA LEU A 104 7.68 16.14 -1.37
C LEU A 104 8.94 16.97 -1.15
N THR A 105 8.86 17.97 -0.29
CA THR A 105 9.99 18.79 0.14
C THR A 105 10.66 18.19 1.36
N ILE A 106 11.95 17.92 1.28
CA ILE A 106 12.81 17.51 2.39
C ILE A 106 13.55 18.73 2.88
N THR A 107 13.45 19.00 4.19
CA THR A 107 14.18 20.08 4.86
C THR A 107 15.07 19.49 5.95
N THR A 108 16.32 19.90 6.01
CA THR A 108 17.31 19.36 6.95
C THR A 108 18.10 20.47 7.63
N ASP A 109 18.71 20.18 8.77
CA ASP A 109 19.62 21.07 9.47
C ASP A 109 21.08 20.94 9.00
N THR A 110 21.38 19.93 8.21
CA THR A 110 22.72 19.60 7.72
C THR A 110 22.62 19.05 6.31
N ASP A 111 23.46 19.49 5.41
CA ASP A 111 23.61 18.92 4.08
C ASP A 111 24.14 17.50 4.15
N GLY A 112 23.79 16.65 3.17
CA GLY A 112 24.27 15.30 3.10
C GLY A 112 23.25 14.32 2.55
N LEU A 113 23.56 13.02 2.67
CA LEU A 113 22.74 11.93 2.16
C LEU A 113 21.67 11.54 3.17
N TYR A 114 20.42 11.43 2.71
CA TYR A 114 19.27 11.02 3.54
C TYR A 114 18.47 9.91 2.89
N ASN A 115 18.02 8.97 3.72
CA ASN A 115 16.96 8.03 3.36
C ASN A 115 15.61 8.68 3.65
N VAL A 116 14.71 8.62 2.68
CA VAL A 116 13.35 9.15 2.79
C VAL A 116 12.36 8.02 2.61
N LEU A 117 11.43 7.92 3.55
CA LEU A 117 10.28 7.02 3.50
C LEU A 117 9.01 7.86 3.52
N LEU A 118 8.15 7.68 2.54
CA LEU A 118 6.82 8.27 2.49
C LEU A 118 5.80 7.13 2.47
N ILE A 119 4.84 7.18 3.37
CA ILE A 119 3.70 6.28 3.42
C ILE A 119 2.44 7.10 3.17
N GLY A 120 1.61 6.65 2.23
CA GLY A 120 0.29 7.20 1.98
C GLY A 120 -0.77 6.11 2.03
N THR A 121 -1.89 6.40 2.69
CA THR A 121 -3.03 5.48 2.74
C THR A 121 -3.84 5.57 1.46
N ARG A 122 -4.23 4.44 0.90
CA ARG A 122 -5.02 4.38 -0.33
C ARG A 122 -6.39 5.04 -0.17
N LYS A 123 -6.77 5.85 -1.18
CA LYS A 123 -8.10 6.48 -1.29
C LYS A 123 -8.82 6.18 -2.62
N ASP A 124 -8.27 5.27 -3.42
CA ASP A 124 -8.93 4.86 -4.66
C ASP A 124 -10.27 4.16 -4.40
N GLU A 125 -11.15 4.18 -5.38
CA GLU A 125 -12.51 3.65 -5.29
C GLU A 125 -12.54 2.19 -4.84
N THR A 126 -11.61 1.36 -5.33
CA THR A 126 -11.54 -0.06 -4.97
C THR A 126 -11.20 -0.24 -3.49
N ALA A 127 -10.22 0.50 -2.98
CA ALA A 127 -9.84 0.46 -1.57
C ALA A 127 -10.97 0.98 -0.67
N MET A 128 -11.60 2.08 -1.05
CA MET A 128 -12.73 2.67 -0.31
C MET A 128 -13.91 1.70 -0.22
N ASN A 129 -14.30 1.05 -1.31
CA ASN A 129 -15.46 0.16 -1.36
C ASN A 129 -15.23 -1.16 -0.62
N ASN A 130 -13.99 -1.63 -0.54
CA ASN A 130 -13.66 -2.91 0.10
C ASN A 130 -13.24 -2.78 1.57
N PHE A 131 -12.96 -1.58 2.04
CA PHE A 131 -12.54 -1.35 3.41
C PHE A 131 -13.71 -1.48 4.39
N LYS A 132 -13.57 -2.36 5.38
CA LYS A 132 -14.62 -2.68 6.36
C LYS A 132 -14.34 -2.10 7.76
N GLY A 133 -13.34 -1.26 7.89
CA GLY A 133 -12.90 -0.66 9.15
C GLY A 133 -11.48 -1.07 9.54
N VAL A 134 -10.91 -0.36 10.51
CA VAL A 134 -9.61 -0.67 11.11
C VAL A 134 -9.77 -1.89 12.03
N GLU A 135 -8.80 -2.78 12.02
CA GLU A 135 -8.76 -3.95 12.93
C GLU A 135 -10.07 -4.76 12.90
N VAL A 136 -10.47 -5.20 11.71
CA VAL A 136 -11.72 -5.94 11.52
C VAL A 136 -11.65 -7.31 12.19
N GLU A 137 -12.27 -7.42 13.34
CA GLU A 137 -12.50 -8.70 13.97
C GLU A 137 -13.70 -9.41 13.34
N ARG A 138 -13.50 -10.65 12.90
CA ARG A 138 -14.57 -11.50 12.38
C ARG A 138 -14.81 -12.67 13.31
N LYS A 139 -16.08 -12.99 13.54
CA LYS A 139 -16.42 -14.25 14.20
C LYS A 139 -15.86 -15.40 13.38
N LYS A 140 -15.21 -16.35 14.06
CA LYS A 140 -14.84 -17.61 13.42
C LYS A 140 -16.09 -18.26 12.89
N GLU A 141 -16.21 -18.40 11.58
CA GLU A 141 -17.22 -19.27 11.01
C GLU A 141 -16.86 -20.70 11.42
N THR A 142 -17.78 -21.38 12.10
CA THR A 142 -17.65 -22.82 12.29
C THR A 142 -17.76 -23.46 10.92
N PHE A 143 -16.63 -23.80 10.35
CA PHE A 143 -16.58 -24.62 9.15
C PHE A 143 -17.31 -25.93 9.49
N LYS A 144 -18.51 -26.12 8.98
CA LYS A 144 -19.10 -27.45 8.90
C LYS A 144 -18.26 -28.23 7.90
N GLY A 145 -17.19 -28.85 8.40
CA GLY A 145 -16.32 -29.69 7.60
C GLY A 145 -17.18 -30.74 6.88
N VAL A 146 -16.97 -30.89 5.60
CA VAL A 146 -17.42 -32.11 4.93
C VAL A 146 -16.65 -33.23 5.61
N GLU A 147 -17.36 -34.13 6.29
CA GLU A 147 -16.75 -35.33 6.85
C GLU A 147 -15.94 -36.02 5.75
N PRO A 148 -14.72 -36.45 6.05
CA PRO A 148 -13.94 -37.18 5.08
C PRO A 148 -14.77 -38.44 4.64
N PRO A 149 -14.76 -38.79 3.36
CA PRO A 149 -15.49 -39.97 2.88
C PRO A 149 -15.05 -41.16 3.73
N GLU A 150 -16.03 -41.93 4.27
CA GLU A 150 -15.76 -43.16 4.99
C GLU A 150 -14.85 -44.07 4.13
N ASN A 151 -13.70 -44.40 4.68
CA ASN A 151 -12.85 -45.43 4.07
C ASN A 151 -13.61 -46.74 4.08
N LYS A 152 -14.30 -47.08 2.99
CA LYS A 152 -14.78 -48.43 2.75
C LYS A 152 -13.56 -49.32 2.53
N THR A 153 -13.03 -49.86 3.62
CA THR A 153 -12.13 -51.01 3.57
C THR A 153 -12.90 -52.15 2.94
N LYS A 154 -12.41 -52.61 1.77
CA LYS A 154 -12.74 -53.91 1.21
C LYS A 154 -11.85 -54.96 1.83
#